data_8f7b5db0de4474ff2c81dc8bb4cec114
#
_entry.id   8f7b5db0de4474ff2c81dc8bb4cec114
#
_cell.length_a   1.000
_cell.length_b   1.000
_cell.length_c   1.000
_cell.angle_alpha   90.00
_cell.angle_beta   90.00
_cell.angle_gamma   90.00
#
_symmetry.space_group_name_H-M   'P 1'
#
loop_
_entity.id
_entity.type
_entity.pdbx_description
1 polymer ?
#
loop_
_entity_poly.entity_id
_entity_poly.type
_entity_poly.pdbx_seq_one_letter_code
_entity_poly.pdbx_strand_id
1 'polypeptide(L)'
;MSMKRHLLIDLGAAWTRIVRVGDSRLWNEPSAVMTSADEPPRILAVGAEADAAVERPPDNIRVRRPQSEGRIAEPDLAEKQFSFWLQRHFGRIALPALYPCLTLTVPCGAMEYERKALTDMGRAARFMAVKLVDELAAHAAGLDEQVPPDEPTVVVAVGAAYAQAGVVRNGAVLTQRMIHAKNTRDGAAGNAVTEELRHWINKTFGLSVGEDQVERLKRGEAHKIVGYSVIEECFKTVEITDAQISQAVRPVLARLAELVEDVIDDGVRSVGESVRESVRRHGVFLTGGGAKLKGLADFVRETAHVPVALAAEPEETAIRGLQRLEARQ
;
A
#
# COMPACT_ATOMS: atom_id res chain seq x y z
N MET A 1 -31.80 6.45 -7.19
CA MET A 1 -31.06 6.20 -8.46
C MET A 1 -30.00 5.14 -8.19
N SER A 2 -29.84 4.19 -9.09
CA SER A 2 -29.14 2.93 -8.86
C SER A 2 -27.69 3.10 -8.40
N MET A 3 -27.39 2.83 -7.12
CA MET A 3 -26.04 2.70 -6.54
C MET A 3 -25.16 1.64 -7.25
N LYS A 4 -25.74 0.85 -8.15
CA LYS A 4 -25.11 -0.27 -8.87
C LYS A 4 -24.08 0.13 -9.94
N ARG A 5 -23.80 1.43 -10.12
CA ARG A 5 -22.94 1.96 -11.19
C ARG A 5 -21.75 2.78 -10.65
N HIS A 6 -21.27 2.44 -9.48
CA HIS A 6 -20.18 3.15 -8.85
C HIS A 6 -19.08 2.16 -8.45
N LEU A 7 -17.83 2.42 -8.85
CA LEU A 7 -16.68 1.65 -8.44
C LEU A 7 -15.86 2.42 -7.42
N LEU A 8 -15.39 1.70 -6.42
CA LEU A 8 -14.46 2.16 -5.42
C LEU A 8 -13.16 1.42 -5.64
N ILE A 9 -12.04 2.13 -5.67
CA ILE A 9 -10.73 1.55 -5.94
C ILE A 9 -9.69 2.12 -4.98
N ASP A 10 -9.01 1.22 -4.30
CA ASP A 10 -7.78 1.48 -3.58
C ASP A 10 -6.61 1.09 -4.48
N LEU A 11 -5.92 2.10 -5.04
CA LEU A 11 -4.89 1.92 -6.06
C LEU A 11 -3.50 1.90 -5.43
N GLY A 12 -3.12 0.76 -4.84
CA GLY A 12 -1.82 0.61 -4.20
C GLY A 12 -0.70 0.18 -5.15
N ALA A 13 0.56 0.41 -4.77
CA ALA A 13 1.73 0.06 -5.56
C ALA A 13 1.96 -1.46 -5.68
N ALA A 14 1.61 -2.24 -4.66
CA ALA A 14 1.72 -3.70 -4.70
C ALA A 14 0.40 -4.39 -5.07
N TRP A 15 -0.71 -3.88 -4.53
CA TRP A 15 -2.04 -4.45 -4.69
C TRP A 15 -3.06 -3.36 -4.98
N THR A 16 -3.97 -3.65 -5.91
CA THR A 16 -5.14 -2.82 -6.20
C THR A 16 -6.39 -3.55 -5.77
N ARG A 17 -7.24 -2.86 -5.01
CA ARG A 17 -8.51 -3.38 -4.51
C ARG A 17 -9.66 -2.68 -5.16
N ILE A 18 -10.62 -3.43 -5.64
CA ILE A 18 -11.78 -2.92 -6.40
C ILE A 18 -13.05 -3.48 -5.79
N VAL A 19 -14.01 -2.60 -5.54
CA VAL A 19 -15.36 -2.95 -5.09
C VAL A 19 -16.38 -2.18 -5.91
N ARG A 20 -17.47 -2.85 -6.26
CA ARG A 20 -18.66 -2.19 -6.83
C ARG A 20 -19.63 -1.87 -5.69
N VAL A 21 -20.10 -0.63 -5.63
CA VAL A 21 -21.08 -0.22 -4.61
C VAL A 21 -22.33 -1.11 -4.68
N GLY A 22 -22.70 -1.64 -3.52
CA GLY A 22 -23.80 -2.59 -3.39
C GLY A 22 -23.46 -4.04 -3.71
N ASP A 23 -22.18 -4.35 -3.95
CA ASP A 23 -21.65 -5.71 -4.06
C ASP A 23 -20.83 -6.06 -2.82
N SER A 24 -20.93 -7.31 -2.35
CA SER A 24 -20.09 -7.81 -1.26
C SER A 24 -18.72 -8.31 -1.74
N ARG A 25 -18.52 -8.44 -3.06
CA ARG A 25 -17.31 -8.99 -3.63
C ARG A 25 -16.20 -7.93 -3.67
N LEU A 26 -15.07 -8.25 -3.07
CA LEU A 26 -13.81 -7.54 -3.20
C LEU A 26 -12.92 -8.26 -4.22
N TRP A 27 -12.46 -7.54 -5.24
CA TRP A 27 -11.39 -7.99 -6.11
C TRP A 27 -10.07 -7.42 -5.60
N ASN A 28 -9.12 -8.30 -5.35
CA ASN A 28 -7.79 -7.96 -4.86
C ASN A 28 -6.77 -8.48 -5.89
N GLU A 29 -6.14 -7.56 -6.62
CA GLU A 29 -5.25 -7.88 -7.73
C GLU A 29 -3.86 -7.30 -7.47
N PRO A 30 -2.77 -8.05 -7.72
CA PRO A 30 -1.43 -7.48 -7.77
C PRO A 30 -1.34 -6.33 -8.78
N SER A 31 -0.69 -5.23 -8.42
CA SER A 31 -0.50 -4.07 -9.30
C SER A 31 0.61 -4.29 -10.33
N ALA A 32 0.73 -5.50 -10.84
CA ALA A 32 1.73 -5.92 -11.82
C ALA A 32 1.18 -5.94 -13.24
N VAL A 33 2.01 -5.55 -14.21
CA VAL A 33 1.73 -5.58 -15.64
C VAL A 33 2.88 -6.25 -16.37
N MET A 34 2.56 -7.25 -17.15
CA MET A 34 3.51 -7.94 -18.05
C MET A 34 3.37 -7.35 -19.46
N THR A 35 4.47 -6.90 -20.02
CA THR A 35 4.53 -6.32 -21.37
C THR A 35 5.55 -7.01 -22.24
N SER A 36 5.36 -6.95 -23.57
CA SER A 36 6.43 -7.23 -24.50
C SER A 36 7.57 -6.21 -24.35
N ALA A 37 8.78 -6.61 -24.77
CA ALA A 37 9.94 -5.71 -24.87
C ALA A 37 9.91 -4.79 -26.10
N ASP A 38 8.89 -4.94 -26.96
CA ASP A 38 8.72 -4.13 -28.17
C ASP A 38 8.47 -2.65 -27.84
N GLU A 39 8.70 -1.79 -28.82
CA GLU A 39 8.33 -0.37 -28.78
C GLU A 39 7.28 -0.08 -29.87
N PRO A 40 6.05 0.36 -29.53
CA PRO A 40 5.49 0.50 -28.19
C PRO A 40 5.15 -0.85 -27.51
N PRO A 41 5.24 -0.94 -26.18
CA PRO A 41 5.01 -2.20 -25.47
C PRO A 41 3.54 -2.62 -25.54
N ARG A 42 3.32 -3.94 -25.75
CA ARG A 42 1.98 -4.55 -25.70
C ARG A 42 1.76 -5.19 -24.33
N ILE A 43 0.59 -5.00 -23.73
CA ILE A 43 0.21 -5.72 -22.50
C ILE A 43 -0.05 -7.18 -22.87
N LEU A 44 0.61 -8.07 -22.14
CA LEU A 44 0.48 -9.53 -22.26
C LEU A 44 -0.38 -10.09 -21.13
N ALA A 45 -0.18 -9.60 -19.90
CA ALA A 45 -0.97 -9.98 -18.74
C ALA A 45 -0.99 -8.86 -17.68
N VAL A 46 -1.93 -8.92 -16.74
CA VAL A 46 -2.00 -8.05 -15.56
C VAL A 46 -2.42 -8.84 -14.32
N GLY A 47 -2.12 -8.29 -13.14
CA GLY A 47 -2.49 -8.91 -11.87
C GLY A 47 -1.66 -10.16 -11.58
N ALA A 48 -2.28 -11.20 -11.03
CA ALA A 48 -1.60 -12.41 -10.56
C ALA A 48 -0.77 -13.11 -11.63
N GLU A 49 -1.23 -13.12 -12.88
CA GLU A 49 -0.49 -13.72 -14.00
C GLU A 49 0.80 -12.96 -14.31
N ALA A 50 0.76 -11.62 -14.26
CA ALA A 50 1.95 -10.79 -14.42
C ALA A 50 2.89 -10.90 -13.22
N ASP A 51 2.34 -10.94 -12.01
CA ASP A 51 3.11 -11.03 -10.77
C ASP A 51 3.90 -12.34 -10.67
N ALA A 52 3.33 -13.45 -11.14
CA ALA A 52 4.00 -14.75 -11.20
C ALA A 52 5.24 -14.77 -12.11
N ALA A 53 5.36 -13.83 -13.05
CA ALA A 53 6.49 -13.72 -13.97
C ALA A 53 7.59 -12.76 -13.50
N VAL A 54 7.45 -12.12 -12.33
CA VAL A 54 8.39 -11.08 -11.84
C VAL A 54 9.82 -11.60 -11.71
N GLU A 55 10.00 -12.82 -11.19
CA GLU A 55 11.34 -13.33 -10.86
C GLU A 55 12.17 -13.76 -12.07
N ARG A 56 11.54 -14.32 -13.07
CA ARG A 56 12.21 -14.87 -14.27
C ARG A 56 11.38 -14.59 -15.52
N PRO A 57 11.22 -13.31 -15.88
CA PRO A 57 10.58 -13.00 -17.14
C PRO A 57 11.46 -13.52 -18.30
N PRO A 58 10.88 -14.09 -19.36
CA PRO A 58 11.62 -14.34 -20.61
C PRO A 58 12.27 -13.05 -21.14
N ASP A 59 13.35 -13.19 -21.91
CA ASP A 59 14.17 -12.05 -22.40
C ASP A 59 13.37 -10.97 -23.15
N ASN A 60 12.26 -11.38 -23.78
CA ASN A 60 11.37 -10.49 -24.54
C ASN A 60 10.18 -9.98 -23.74
N ILE A 61 10.17 -10.18 -22.42
CA ILE A 61 9.09 -9.78 -21.51
C ILE A 61 9.63 -8.88 -20.41
N ARG A 62 8.81 -7.91 -20.00
CA ARG A 62 9.08 -7.05 -18.85
C ARG A 62 7.89 -7.05 -17.92
N VAL A 63 8.15 -7.18 -16.63
CA VAL A 63 7.12 -6.99 -15.60
C VAL A 63 7.35 -5.62 -14.94
N ARG A 64 6.29 -4.82 -14.87
CA ARG A 64 6.31 -3.45 -14.37
C ARG A 64 5.19 -3.24 -13.37
N ARG A 65 5.38 -2.27 -12.49
CA ARG A 65 4.34 -1.75 -11.58
C ARG A 65 4.13 -0.27 -11.90
N PRO A 66 3.09 0.07 -12.67
CA PRO A 66 2.86 1.46 -13.14
C PRO A 66 2.60 2.45 -12.01
N GLN A 67 2.14 1.94 -10.84
CA GLN A 67 1.98 2.73 -9.63
C GLN A 67 3.23 2.56 -8.77
N SER A 68 3.91 3.64 -8.49
CA SER A 68 5.11 3.67 -7.65
C SER A 68 5.13 4.92 -6.78
N GLU A 69 5.52 4.77 -5.52
CA GLU A 69 5.69 5.88 -4.59
C GLU A 69 4.47 6.80 -4.40
N GLY A 70 3.27 6.22 -4.48
CA GLY A 70 2.03 7.01 -4.41
C GLY A 70 1.70 7.77 -5.70
N ARG A 71 2.44 7.53 -6.78
CA ARG A 71 2.30 8.21 -8.08
C ARG A 71 1.99 7.22 -9.17
N ILE A 72 1.37 7.73 -10.23
CA ILE A 72 1.33 7.03 -11.52
C ILE A 72 2.64 7.32 -12.24
N ALA A 73 3.58 6.36 -12.16
CA ALA A 73 4.91 6.50 -12.78
C ALA A 73 4.86 6.31 -14.30
N GLU A 74 3.96 5.46 -14.78
CA GLU A 74 3.77 5.15 -16.20
C GLU A 74 2.29 5.32 -16.57
N PRO A 75 1.82 6.55 -16.89
CA PRO A 75 0.38 6.85 -17.08
C PRO A 75 -0.30 5.98 -18.13
N ASP A 76 0.30 5.82 -19.31
CA ASP A 76 -0.26 5.00 -20.40
C ASP A 76 -0.39 3.53 -20.02
N LEU A 77 0.55 3.02 -19.23
CA LEU A 77 0.53 1.64 -18.77
C LEU A 77 -0.51 1.45 -17.66
N ALA A 78 -0.62 2.42 -16.75
CA ALA A 78 -1.63 2.42 -15.69
C ALA A 78 -3.05 2.47 -16.26
N GLU A 79 -3.30 3.31 -17.27
CA GLU A 79 -4.59 3.39 -17.97
C GLU A 79 -4.96 2.06 -18.62
N LYS A 80 -4.03 1.44 -19.33
CA LYS A 80 -4.23 0.14 -19.98
C LYS A 80 -4.45 -0.98 -18.96
N GLN A 81 -3.67 -0.99 -17.86
CA GLN A 81 -3.85 -1.92 -16.75
C GLN A 81 -5.24 -1.80 -16.15
N PHE A 82 -5.66 -0.57 -15.88
CA PHE A 82 -6.97 -0.27 -15.33
C PHE A 82 -8.10 -0.74 -16.24
N SER A 83 -8.00 -0.43 -17.54
CA SER A 83 -8.96 -0.87 -18.55
C SER A 83 -9.04 -2.40 -18.65
N PHE A 84 -7.88 -3.09 -18.52
CA PHE A 84 -7.81 -4.54 -18.55
C PHE A 84 -8.51 -5.17 -17.33
N TRP A 85 -8.29 -4.63 -16.10
CA TRP A 85 -9.00 -5.09 -14.89
C TRP A 85 -10.50 -4.90 -15.00
N LEU A 86 -10.94 -3.75 -15.51
CA LEU A 86 -12.37 -3.51 -15.72
C LEU A 86 -12.97 -4.53 -16.69
N GLN A 87 -12.29 -4.81 -17.79
CA GLN A 87 -12.75 -5.80 -18.77
C GLN A 87 -12.76 -7.21 -18.19
N ARG A 88 -11.75 -7.59 -17.40
CA ARG A 88 -11.62 -8.93 -16.79
C ARG A 88 -12.70 -9.19 -15.77
N HIS A 89 -12.96 -8.24 -14.87
CA HIS A 89 -13.87 -8.44 -13.75
C HIS A 89 -15.32 -8.11 -14.06
N PHE A 90 -15.55 -7.19 -15.00
CA PHE A 90 -16.89 -6.72 -15.34
C PHE A 90 -17.31 -7.03 -16.78
N GLY A 91 -16.41 -7.64 -17.57
CA GLY A 91 -16.64 -8.04 -18.96
C GLY A 91 -16.68 -6.86 -19.93
N ARG A 92 -16.89 -7.14 -21.23
CA ARG A 92 -17.04 -6.09 -22.26
C ARG A 92 -18.23 -5.17 -22.03
N ILE A 93 -19.18 -5.58 -21.20
CA ILE A 93 -20.37 -4.80 -20.80
C ILE A 93 -20.03 -3.83 -19.66
N ALA A 94 -18.84 -3.91 -19.07
CA ALA A 94 -18.29 -2.88 -18.18
C ALA A 94 -17.91 -1.62 -18.98
N LEU A 95 -18.72 -1.31 -19.97
CA LEU A 95 -18.63 -0.06 -20.66
C LEU A 95 -18.96 1.07 -19.68
N PRO A 96 -18.35 2.22 -19.85
CA PRO A 96 -18.47 3.42 -19.02
C PRO A 96 -19.89 3.87 -18.73
N ALA A 97 -20.83 3.53 -19.60
CA ALA A 97 -22.24 3.75 -19.37
C ALA A 97 -22.84 2.99 -18.15
N LEU A 98 -22.16 1.95 -17.65
CA LEU A 98 -22.59 1.17 -16.50
C LEU A 98 -21.96 1.62 -15.19
N TYR A 99 -20.81 2.30 -15.24
CA TYR A 99 -20.09 2.82 -14.07
C TYR A 99 -19.83 4.33 -14.25
N PRO A 100 -20.87 5.17 -14.12
CA PRO A 100 -20.73 6.60 -14.34
C PRO A 100 -19.82 7.27 -13.31
N CYS A 101 -19.62 6.66 -12.15
CA CYS A 101 -18.83 7.18 -11.05
C CYS A 101 -17.68 6.25 -10.69
N LEU A 102 -16.54 6.85 -10.39
CA LEU A 102 -15.33 6.20 -9.88
C LEU A 102 -14.86 6.97 -8.65
N THR A 103 -14.62 6.27 -7.54
CA THR A 103 -13.93 6.83 -6.39
C THR A 103 -12.59 6.13 -6.24
N LEU A 104 -11.50 6.91 -6.19
CA LEU A 104 -10.14 6.42 -6.01
C LEU A 104 -9.56 6.95 -4.71
N THR A 105 -8.76 6.15 -4.01
CA THR A 105 -7.85 6.65 -2.99
C THR A 105 -6.74 7.46 -3.65
N VAL A 106 -6.27 8.48 -2.96
CA VAL A 106 -5.09 9.25 -3.32
C VAL A 106 -4.24 9.46 -2.08
N PRO A 107 -2.90 9.32 -2.17
CA PRO A 107 -2.02 9.59 -1.05
C PRO A 107 -2.22 10.98 -0.50
N CYS A 108 -2.18 11.13 0.81
CA CYS A 108 -2.25 12.44 1.45
C CYS A 108 -1.05 13.29 1.03
N GLY A 109 -1.30 14.57 0.74
CA GLY A 109 -0.24 15.46 0.23
C GLY A 109 0.08 15.29 -1.25
N ALA A 110 -0.66 14.46 -1.99
CA ALA A 110 -0.52 14.37 -3.44
C ALA A 110 -0.71 15.74 -4.10
N MET A 111 0.23 16.09 -4.96
CA MET A 111 0.23 17.36 -5.67
C MET A 111 -0.89 17.41 -6.73
N GLU A 112 -1.24 18.62 -7.17
CA GLU A 112 -2.33 18.81 -8.13
C GLU A 112 -2.15 18.00 -9.43
N TYR A 113 -0.92 17.92 -9.94
CA TYR A 113 -0.63 17.11 -11.13
C TYR A 113 -0.84 15.61 -10.93
N GLU A 114 -0.59 15.10 -9.72
CA GLU A 114 -0.81 13.68 -9.36
C GLU A 114 -2.30 13.39 -9.24
N ARG A 115 -3.06 14.28 -8.60
CA ARG A 115 -4.53 14.22 -8.54
C ARG A 115 -5.15 14.31 -9.94
N LYS A 116 -4.58 15.18 -10.78
CA LYS A 116 -5.01 15.30 -12.18
C LYS A 116 -4.75 14.01 -12.96
N ALA A 117 -3.57 13.40 -12.82
CA ALA A 117 -3.23 12.15 -13.52
C ALA A 117 -4.22 11.01 -13.15
N LEU A 118 -4.60 10.87 -11.88
CA LEU A 118 -5.62 9.89 -11.44
C LEU A 118 -7.00 10.21 -12.04
N THR A 119 -7.36 11.49 -12.08
CA THR A 119 -8.63 11.94 -12.67
C THR A 119 -8.66 11.67 -14.18
N ASP A 120 -7.58 11.98 -14.88
CA ASP A 120 -7.47 11.78 -16.33
C ASP A 120 -7.47 10.28 -16.68
N MET A 121 -6.83 9.42 -15.88
CA MET A 121 -6.90 7.96 -16.00
C MET A 121 -8.35 7.44 -15.88
N GLY A 122 -9.10 7.93 -14.90
CA GLY A 122 -10.51 7.57 -14.75
C GLY A 122 -11.38 8.05 -15.93
N ARG A 123 -11.11 9.26 -16.46
CA ARG A 123 -11.79 9.79 -17.64
C ARG A 123 -11.43 9.05 -18.92
N ALA A 124 -10.17 8.65 -19.10
CA ALA A 124 -9.72 7.84 -20.22
C ALA A 124 -10.40 6.46 -20.20
N ALA A 125 -10.60 5.88 -19.01
CA ALA A 125 -11.46 4.70 -18.82
C ALA A 125 -12.97 5.03 -18.97
N ARG A 126 -13.32 6.26 -19.38
CA ARG A 126 -14.66 6.77 -19.71
C ARG A 126 -15.64 6.87 -18.53
N PHE A 127 -15.17 7.00 -17.29
CA PHE A 127 -16.03 7.37 -16.18
C PHE A 127 -16.50 8.82 -16.31
N MET A 128 -17.80 9.06 -16.05
CA MET A 128 -18.39 10.39 -16.15
C MET A 128 -17.99 11.27 -14.96
N ALA A 129 -17.84 10.68 -13.78
CA ALA A 129 -17.41 11.36 -12.57
C ALA A 129 -16.26 10.58 -11.93
N VAL A 130 -15.20 11.28 -11.56
CA VAL A 130 -14.07 10.74 -10.81
C VAL A 130 -13.93 11.53 -9.52
N LYS A 131 -14.07 10.85 -8.39
CA LYS A 131 -13.90 11.39 -7.05
C LYS A 131 -12.60 10.86 -6.45
N LEU A 132 -11.82 11.73 -5.85
CA LEU A 132 -10.62 11.38 -5.12
C LEU A 132 -10.87 11.53 -3.62
N VAL A 133 -10.46 10.53 -2.85
CA VAL A 133 -10.56 10.50 -1.39
C VAL A 133 -9.15 10.33 -0.84
N ASP A 134 -8.77 11.17 0.12
CA ASP A 134 -7.47 11.05 0.78
C ASP A 134 -7.37 9.69 1.49
N GLU A 135 -6.28 8.98 1.26
CA GLU A 135 -6.09 7.59 1.72
C GLU A 135 -6.17 7.49 3.24
N LEU A 136 -5.61 8.45 4.01
CA LEU A 136 -5.72 8.46 5.46
C LEU A 136 -7.17 8.64 5.93
N ALA A 137 -7.97 9.46 5.22
CA ALA A 137 -9.39 9.59 5.52
C ALA A 137 -10.16 8.29 5.23
N ALA A 138 -9.79 7.60 4.14
CA ALA A 138 -10.34 6.29 3.84
C ALA A 138 -9.94 5.26 4.91
N HIS A 139 -8.66 5.21 5.31
CA HIS A 139 -8.22 4.32 6.39
C HIS A 139 -8.96 4.60 7.70
N ALA A 140 -9.07 5.87 8.13
CA ALA A 140 -9.80 6.24 9.33
C ALA A 140 -11.27 5.80 9.28
N ALA A 141 -11.95 6.03 8.15
CA ALA A 141 -13.32 5.55 7.96
C ALA A 141 -13.43 4.01 7.98
N GLY A 142 -12.34 3.31 7.62
CA GLY A 142 -12.26 1.84 7.62
C GLY A 142 -12.07 1.22 9.00
N LEU A 143 -11.68 2.00 10.02
CA LEU A 143 -11.45 1.51 11.39
C LEU A 143 -12.74 1.16 12.15
N ASP A 144 -13.88 1.33 11.52
CA ASP A 144 -15.18 1.10 12.14
C ASP A 144 -15.50 2.08 13.28
N GLU A 145 -16.35 1.63 14.22
CA GLU A 145 -16.78 2.40 15.38
C GLU A 145 -15.73 2.40 16.51
N GLN A 146 -14.46 2.11 16.20
CA GLN A 146 -13.40 2.03 17.21
C GLN A 146 -13.07 3.40 17.82
N VAL A 147 -13.28 4.47 17.06
CA VAL A 147 -13.12 5.85 17.53
C VAL A 147 -14.31 6.69 17.07
N PRO A 148 -14.91 7.52 17.94
CA PRO A 148 -15.92 8.47 17.52
C PRO A 148 -15.40 9.40 16.42
N PRO A 149 -16.20 9.71 15.38
CA PRO A 149 -15.72 10.52 14.24
C PRO A 149 -15.25 11.92 14.62
N ASP A 150 -15.79 12.50 15.70
CA ASP A 150 -15.46 13.81 16.22
C ASP A 150 -14.19 13.84 17.08
N GLU A 151 -13.67 12.67 17.49
CA GLU A 151 -12.38 12.57 18.17
C GLU A 151 -11.23 12.48 17.15
N PRO A 152 -10.07 13.15 17.42
CA PRO A 152 -8.90 13.05 16.56
C PRO A 152 -8.32 11.63 16.61
N THR A 153 -8.18 10.97 15.46
CA THR A 153 -7.66 9.62 15.33
C THR A 153 -6.30 9.66 14.66
N VAL A 154 -5.28 9.05 15.27
CA VAL A 154 -3.97 8.89 14.66
C VAL A 154 -3.95 7.59 13.86
N VAL A 155 -3.78 7.71 12.55
CA VAL A 155 -3.73 6.59 11.61
C VAL A 155 -2.37 6.53 10.96
N VAL A 156 -1.79 5.34 10.91
CA VAL A 156 -0.53 5.04 10.24
C VAL A 156 -0.77 3.94 9.22
N ALA A 157 -0.71 4.29 7.96
CA ALA A 157 -0.90 3.37 6.84
C ALA A 157 0.47 2.98 6.27
N VAL A 158 0.85 1.71 6.44
CA VAL A 158 2.11 1.17 5.92
C VAL A 158 1.83 0.41 4.63
N GLY A 159 2.12 1.04 3.50
CA GLY A 159 2.02 0.46 2.17
C GLY A 159 3.30 -0.26 1.73
N ALA A 160 3.34 -0.65 0.46
CA ALA A 160 4.55 -1.23 -0.14
C ALA A 160 5.58 -0.15 -0.49
N ALA A 161 5.17 0.91 -1.17
CA ALA A 161 6.06 1.94 -1.70
C ALA A 161 6.25 3.13 -0.77
N TYR A 162 5.36 3.37 0.16
CA TYR A 162 5.40 4.44 1.16
C TYR A 162 4.65 4.06 2.43
N ALA A 163 5.00 4.72 3.52
CA ALA A 163 4.21 4.78 4.73
C ALA A 163 3.73 6.22 4.95
N GLN A 164 2.51 6.39 5.40
CA GLN A 164 1.95 7.68 5.73
C GLN A 164 1.25 7.63 7.09
N ALA A 165 1.32 8.73 7.81
CA ALA A 165 0.67 8.89 9.09
C ALA A 165 -0.05 10.23 9.14
N GLY A 166 -1.15 10.32 9.87
CA GLY A 166 -1.88 11.56 10.03
C GLY A 166 -2.91 11.52 11.14
N VAL A 167 -3.37 12.70 11.51
CA VAL A 167 -4.49 12.92 12.42
C VAL A 167 -5.73 13.18 11.60
N VAL A 168 -6.75 12.35 11.77
CA VAL A 168 -8.03 12.45 11.06
C VAL A 168 -9.15 12.73 12.06
N ARG A 169 -10.05 13.67 11.75
CA ARG A 169 -11.26 13.95 12.53
C ARG A 169 -12.40 14.34 11.60
N ASN A 170 -13.57 13.76 11.79
CA ASN A 170 -14.75 13.98 10.94
C ASN A 170 -14.48 13.74 9.44
N GLY A 171 -13.62 12.77 9.09
CA GLY A 171 -13.22 12.49 7.73
C GLY A 171 -12.24 13.49 7.09
N ALA A 172 -11.82 14.54 7.84
CA ALA A 172 -10.81 15.49 7.40
C ALA A 172 -9.43 15.12 7.94
N VAL A 173 -8.42 15.12 7.07
CA VAL A 173 -7.01 14.96 7.44
C VAL A 173 -6.50 16.30 7.95
N LEU A 174 -6.16 16.38 9.22
CA LEU A 174 -5.75 17.63 9.91
C LEU A 174 -4.24 17.81 9.87
N THR A 175 -3.47 16.72 9.99
CA THR A 175 -2.02 16.70 9.82
C THR A 175 -1.63 15.43 9.08
N GLN A 176 -0.49 15.46 8.38
CA GLN A 176 0.00 14.29 7.65
C GLN A 176 1.51 14.33 7.48
N ARG A 177 2.10 13.14 7.45
CA ARG A 177 3.49 12.90 7.06
C ARG A 177 3.57 11.67 6.17
N MET A 178 4.59 11.62 5.31
CA MET A 178 4.83 10.49 4.42
C MET A 178 6.32 10.21 4.31
N ILE A 179 6.67 8.93 4.28
CA ILE A 179 8.03 8.43 4.02
C ILE A 179 7.96 7.44 2.87
N HIS A 180 8.79 7.63 1.85
CA HIS A 180 8.87 6.73 0.71
C HIS A 180 9.87 5.59 0.95
N ALA A 181 9.64 4.43 0.32
CA ALA A 181 10.52 3.27 0.44
C ALA A 181 11.87 3.45 -0.27
N LYS A 182 11.91 4.18 -1.38
CA LYS A 182 13.11 4.31 -2.23
C LYS A 182 14.23 5.20 -1.68
N ASN A 183 13.99 5.94 -0.64
CA ASN A 183 15.07 6.65 0.02
C ASN A 183 15.87 5.63 0.84
N THR A 184 16.91 5.04 0.22
CA THR A 184 17.62 3.84 0.70
C THR A 184 18.24 3.96 2.09
N ARG A 185 18.45 5.19 2.60
CA ARG A 185 18.93 5.43 3.97
C ARG A 185 17.80 5.75 4.95
N ASP A 186 16.74 6.41 4.47
CA ASP A 186 15.67 6.95 5.30
C ASP A 186 14.28 6.40 4.90
N GLY A 187 14.23 5.41 4.02
CA GLY A 187 12.99 4.82 3.54
C GLY A 187 12.30 3.95 4.60
N ALA A 188 10.99 4.04 4.69
CA ALA A 188 10.19 3.23 5.61
C ALA A 188 8.87 2.84 4.98
N ALA A 189 8.81 1.63 4.44
CA ALA A 189 7.60 0.99 3.89
C ALA A 189 7.90 -0.48 3.60
N GLY A 190 6.94 -1.24 3.08
CA GLY A 190 7.12 -2.66 2.78
C GLY A 190 8.32 -2.98 1.88
N ASN A 191 8.54 -2.19 0.82
CA ASN A 191 9.68 -2.37 -0.08
C ASN A 191 11.02 -2.03 0.58
N ALA A 192 11.05 -1.05 1.49
CA ALA A 192 12.27 -0.75 2.26
C ALA A 192 12.66 -1.92 3.18
N VAL A 193 11.68 -2.62 3.76
CA VAL A 193 11.92 -3.86 4.54
C VAL A 193 12.50 -4.95 3.66
N THR A 194 11.98 -5.13 2.45
CA THR A 194 12.48 -6.15 1.50
C THR A 194 13.93 -5.86 1.10
N GLU A 195 14.25 -4.59 0.78
CA GLU A 195 15.61 -4.18 0.45
C GLU A 195 16.58 -4.35 1.63
N GLU A 196 16.17 -3.97 2.84
CA GLU A 196 17.01 -4.12 4.04
C GLU A 196 17.29 -5.59 4.33
N LEU A 197 16.29 -6.48 4.22
CA LEU A 197 16.47 -7.91 4.35
C LEU A 197 17.42 -8.46 3.29
N ARG A 198 17.26 -8.06 2.03
CA ARG A 198 18.13 -8.48 0.93
C ARG A 198 19.57 -8.05 1.16
N HIS A 199 19.77 -6.79 1.57
CA HIS A 199 21.09 -6.27 1.90
C HIS A 199 21.73 -7.01 3.08
N TRP A 200 20.93 -7.25 4.15
CA TRP A 200 21.40 -7.99 5.32
C TRP A 200 21.80 -9.43 4.98
N ILE A 201 21.00 -10.14 4.15
CA ILE A 201 21.31 -11.50 3.69
C ILE A 201 22.61 -11.51 2.89
N ASN A 202 22.77 -10.56 1.96
CA ASN A 202 24.00 -10.46 1.18
C ASN A 202 25.21 -10.19 2.06
N LYS A 203 25.11 -9.24 2.99
CA LYS A 203 26.21 -8.88 3.91
C LYS A 203 26.58 -10.01 4.88
N THR A 204 25.58 -10.76 5.37
CA THR A 204 25.79 -11.77 6.43
C THR A 204 26.21 -13.12 5.83
N PHE A 205 25.64 -13.51 4.71
CA PHE A 205 25.84 -14.83 4.12
C PHE A 205 26.57 -14.82 2.77
N GLY A 206 26.82 -13.65 2.19
CA GLY A 206 27.42 -13.52 0.85
C GLY A 206 26.51 -14.03 -0.28
N LEU A 207 25.19 -14.03 -0.05
CA LEU A 207 24.22 -14.60 -0.98
C LEU A 207 23.42 -13.53 -1.73
N SER A 208 23.29 -13.71 -3.04
CA SER A 208 22.30 -13.03 -3.86
C SER A 208 21.01 -13.85 -3.89
N VAL A 209 19.88 -13.23 -3.51
CA VAL A 209 18.57 -13.89 -3.37
C VAL A 209 17.52 -13.19 -4.21
N GLY A 210 16.55 -13.95 -4.73
CA GLY A 210 15.41 -13.45 -5.48
C GLY A 210 14.43 -12.69 -4.56
N GLU A 211 13.71 -11.73 -5.14
CA GLU A 211 12.76 -10.87 -4.41
C GLU A 211 11.64 -11.67 -3.75
N ASP A 212 11.09 -12.70 -4.45
CA ASP A 212 10.02 -13.55 -3.92
C ASP A 212 10.45 -14.27 -2.64
N GLN A 213 11.67 -14.82 -2.60
CA GLN A 213 12.17 -15.48 -1.40
C GLN A 213 12.28 -14.52 -0.22
N VAL A 214 12.72 -13.28 -0.48
CA VAL A 214 12.79 -12.24 0.56
C VAL A 214 11.39 -11.80 1.00
N GLU A 215 10.45 -11.67 0.07
CA GLU A 215 9.05 -11.37 0.40
C GLU A 215 8.41 -12.48 1.25
N ARG A 216 8.63 -13.76 0.93
CA ARG A 216 8.16 -14.90 1.72
C ARG A 216 8.78 -14.92 3.11
N LEU A 217 10.09 -14.61 3.21
CA LEU A 217 10.79 -14.47 4.49
C LEU A 217 10.17 -13.32 5.32
N LYS A 218 9.96 -12.16 4.72
CA LYS A 218 9.34 -10.99 5.35
C LYS A 218 7.94 -11.29 5.90
N ARG A 219 7.15 -12.08 5.17
CA ARG A 219 5.81 -12.49 5.58
C ARG A 219 5.77 -13.61 6.60
N GLY A 220 6.93 -14.23 6.93
CA GLY A 220 7.01 -15.38 7.80
C GLY A 220 6.49 -16.68 7.16
N GLU A 221 6.37 -16.72 5.83
CA GLU A 221 5.93 -17.88 5.06
C GLU A 221 7.05 -18.90 4.82
N ALA A 222 8.31 -18.48 4.97
CA ALA A 222 9.48 -19.31 4.82
C ALA A 222 10.61 -18.83 5.76
N HIS A 223 11.38 -19.76 6.26
CA HIS A 223 12.62 -19.50 7.03
C HIS A 223 13.86 -20.01 6.30
N LYS A 224 13.69 -20.83 5.26
CA LYS A 224 14.79 -21.31 4.40
C LYS A 224 14.76 -20.58 3.09
N ILE A 225 15.91 -20.03 2.71
CA ILE A 225 16.12 -19.35 1.44
C ILE A 225 17.27 -19.98 0.68
N VAL A 226 17.20 -19.92 -0.64
CA VAL A 226 18.25 -20.37 -1.54
C VAL A 226 18.82 -19.15 -2.24
N GLY A 227 20.11 -18.90 -2.09
CA GLY A 227 20.80 -17.81 -2.73
C GLY A 227 22.04 -18.29 -3.51
N TYR A 228 22.47 -17.48 -4.47
CA TYR A 228 23.70 -17.73 -5.23
C TYR A 228 24.86 -17.03 -4.55
N SER A 229 25.90 -17.78 -4.18
CA SER A 229 27.17 -17.23 -3.69
C SER A 229 28.07 -16.89 -4.88
N VAL A 230 28.34 -15.61 -5.08
CA VAL A 230 29.25 -15.15 -6.16
C VAL A 230 30.69 -15.58 -5.89
N ILE A 231 31.08 -15.69 -4.63
CA ILE A 231 32.44 -16.05 -4.24
C ILE A 231 32.72 -17.54 -4.45
N GLU A 232 31.73 -18.38 -4.14
CA GLU A 232 31.89 -19.85 -4.23
C GLU A 232 31.24 -20.41 -5.51
N GLU A 233 30.65 -19.54 -6.33
CA GLU A 233 30.02 -19.86 -7.62
C GLU A 233 28.98 -21.02 -7.52
N CYS A 234 28.25 -21.10 -6.42
CA CYS A 234 27.26 -22.15 -6.17
C CYS A 234 26.02 -21.63 -5.45
N PHE A 235 24.92 -22.39 -5.55
CA PHE A 235 23.72 -22.15 -4.76
C PHE A 235 23.86 -22.71 -3.36
N LYS A 236 23.46 -21.93 -2.35
CA LYS A 236 23.44 -22.34 -0.97
C LYS A 236 22.08 -22.11 -0.35
N THR A 237 21.72 -22.99 0.56
CA THR A 237 20.52 -22.85 1.40
C THR A 237 20.94 -22.38 2.79
N VAL A 238 20.31 -21.34 3.28
CA VAL A 238 20.47 -20.85 4.65
C VAL A 238 19.12 -20.80 5.35
N GLU A 239 19.16 -21.02 6.67
CA GLU A 239 17.99 -20.90 7.53
C GLU A 239 18.12 -19.60 8.34
N ILE A 240 17.05 -18.78 8.34
CA ILE A 240 17.01 -17.49 8.99
C ILE A 240 15.90 -17.51 10.04
N THR A 241 16.26 -17.20 11.27
CA THR A 241 15.33 -17.17 12.40
C THR A 241 14.53 -15.88 12.47
N ASP A 242 13.37 -15.90 13.12
CA ASP A 242 12.57 -14.69 13.40
C ASP A 242 13.37 -13.61 14.12
N ALA A 243 14.26 -13.99 15.04
CA ALA A 243 15.12 -13.05 15.76
C ALA A 243 16.09 -12.32 14.81
N GLN A 244 16.66 -13.04 13.85
CA GLN A 244 17.54 -12.46 12.84
C GLN A 244 16.77 -11.55 11.88
N ILE A 245 15.57 -11.93 11.47
CA ILE A 245 14.69 -11.07 10.67
C ILE A 245 14.39 -9.77 11.41
N SER A 246 13.94 -9.88 12.67
CA SER A 246 13.62 -8.72 13.51
C SER A 246 14.81 -7.78 13.70
N GLN A 247 16.00 -8.34 13.87
CA GLN A 247 17.24 -7.55 13.97
C GLN A 247 17.56 -6.83 12.65
N ALA A 248 17.44 -7.53 11.53
CA ALA A 248 17.73 -6.99 10.20
C ALA A 248 16.83 -5.83 9.84
N VAL A 249 15.52 -5.91 10.14
CA VAL A 249 14.54 -4.88 9.77
C VAL A 249 14.46 -3.71 10.76
N ARG A 250 15.13 -3.80 11.91
CA ARG A 250 15.08 -2.80 12.98
C ARG A 250 15.31 -1.34 12.51
N PRO A 251 16.24 -1.04 11.57
CA PRO A 251 16.40 0.33 11.07
C PRO A 251 15.15 0.89 10.40
N VAL A 252 14.41 0.04 9.67
CA VAL A 252 13.16 0.44 9.02
C VAL A 252 12.05 0.63 10.05
N LEU A 253 11.98 -0.24 11.07
CA LEU A 253 11.00 -0.11 12.15
C LEU A 253 11.23 1.16 12.97
N ALA A 254 12.49 1.56 13.20
CA ALA A 254 12.82 2.79 13.92
C ALA A 254 12.26 4.02 13.19
N ARG A 255 12.44 4.10 11.88
CA ARG A 255 11.88 5.20 11.07
C ARG A 255 10.35 5.24 11.05
N LEU A 256 9.70 4.07 11.10
CA LEU A 256 8.24 4.01 11.25
C LEU A 256 7.79 4.50 12.64
N ALA A 257 8.54 4.21 13.69
CA ALA A 257 8.26 4.73 15.04
C ALA A 257 8.47 6.26 15.10
N GLU A 258 9.55 6.78 14.51
CA GLU A 258 9.78 8.23 14.38
C GLU A 258 8.64 8.93 13.62
N LEU A 259 8.13 8.32 12.54
CA LEU A 259 6.96 8.84 11.82
C LEU A 259 5.73 8.95 12.71
N VAL A 260 5.53 8.00 13.62
CA VAL A 260 4.43 8.01 14.60
C VAL A 260 4.60 9.16 15.60
N GLU A 261 5.78 9.31 16.18
CA GLU A 261 6.09 10.38 17.13
C GLU A 261 5.90 11.76 16.48
N ASP A 262 6.47 11.94 15.31
CA ASP A 262 6.38 13.17 14.53
C ASP A 262 4.93 13.58 14.24
N VAL A 263 4.07 12.65 13.83
CA VAL A 263 2.67 12.97 13.50
C VAL A 263 1.85 13.27 14.74
N ILE A 264 2.16 12.64 15.88
CA ILE A 264 1.51 12.96 17.15
C ILE A 264 1.89 14.39 17.57
N ASP A 265 3.17 14.74 17.49
CA ASP A 265 3.64 16.07 17.86
C ASP A 265 3.11 17.16 16.91
N ASP A 266 3.05 16.91 15.61
CA ASP A 266 2.40 17.81 14.65
C ASP A 266 0.90 17.95 14.95
N GLY A 267 0.24 16.84 15.29
CA GLY A 267 -1.16 16.83 15.68
C GLY A 267 -1.41 17.68 16.93
N VAL A 268 -0.58 17.52 17.96
CA VAL A 268 -0.70 18.33 19.18
C VAL A 268 -0.48 19.82 18.89
N ARG A 269 0.50 20.17 18.07
CA ARG A 269 0.76 21.56 17.67
C ARG A 269 -0.39 22.18 16.89
N SER A 270 -1.04 21.41 16.02
CA SER A 270 -2.05 21.92 15.07
C SER A 270 -3.49 21.80 15.59
N VAL A 271 -3.78 20.75 16.37
CA VAL A 271 -5.14 20.38 16.81
C VAL A 271 -5.31 20.56 18.32
N GLY A 272 -4.21 20.40 19.08
CA GLY A 272 -4.19 20.54 20.55
C GLY A 272 -4.02 19.21 21.29
N GLU A 273 -4.03 19.26 22.63
CA GLU A 273 -3.80 18.12 23.53
C GLU A 273 -4.83 16.99 23.38
N SER A 274 -6.00 17.26 22.79
CA SER A 274 -7.01 16.24 22.48
C SER A 274 -6.44 15.07 21.63
N VAL A 275 -5.39 15.31 20.85
CA VAL A 275 -4.69 14.27 20.09
C VAL A 275 -4.01 13.29 21.06
N ARG A 276 -3.25 13.79 22.04
CA ARG A 276 -2.61 12.91 23.05
C ARG A 276 -3.62 12.18 23.91
N GLU A 277 -4.73 12.82 24.26
CA GLU A 277 -5.81 12.20 25.02
C GLU A 277 -6.44 11.06 24.24
N SER A 278 -6.72 11.28 22.95
CA SER A 278 -7.25 10.23 22.06
C SER A 278 -6.27 9.08 21.90
N VAL A 279 -4.97 9.38 21.67
CA VAL A 279 -3.92 8.34 21.58
C VAL A 279 -3.82 7.52 22.86
N ARG A 280 -3.91 8.14 24.04
CA ARG A 280 -3.91 7.40 25.32
C ARG A 280 -5.12 6.49 25.46
N ARG A 281 -6.28 6.90 24.96
CA ARG A 281 -7.55 6.19 25.06
C ARG A 281 -7.70 5.09 24.03
N HIS A 282 -7.39 5.37 22.78
CA HIS A 282 -7.66 4.51 21.64
C HIS A 282 -6.39 3.91 21.00
N GLY A 283 -5.23 4.52 21.25
CA GLY A 283 -3.97 4.17 20.63
C GLY A 283 -3.78 4.80 19.25
N VAL A 284 -2.66 4.43 18.64
CA VAL A 284 -2.33 4.69 17.24
C VAL A 284 -2.77 3.50 16.40
N PHE A 285 -3.50 3.73 15.33
CA PHE A 285 -4.02 2.67 14.47
C PHE A 285 -3.07 2.36 13.32
N LEU A 286 -2.50 1.14 13.33
CA LEU A 286 -1.71 0.63 12.22
C LEU A 286 -2.61 -0.02 11.17
N THR A 287 -2.46 0.40 9.92
CA THR A 287 -3.24 -0.03 8.76
C THR A 287 -2.34 -0.26 7.55
N GLY A 288 -2.92 -0.75 6.44
CA GLY A 288 -2.15 -1.11 5.25
C GLY A 288 -1.47 -2.48 5.38
N GLY A 289 -1.06 -3.07 4.26
CA GLY A 289 -0.48 -4.42 4.23
C GLY A 289 0.81 -4.57 5.03
N GLY A 290 1.62 -3.51 5.11
CA GLY A 290 2.86 -3.49 5.90
C GLY A 290 2.64 -3.50 7.41
N ALA A 291 1.44 -3.17 7.89
CA ALA A 291 1.10 -3.26 9.31
C ALA A 291 1.14 -4.70 9.85
N LYS A 292 1.03 -5.70 8.96
CA LYS A 292 1.19 -7.12 9.29
C LYS A 292 2.64 -7.56 9.52
N LEU A 293 3.62 -6.68 9.31
CA LEU A 293 5.01 -7.00 9.54
C LEU A 293 5.21 -7.43 11.01
N LYS A 294 5.74 -8.64 11.17
CA LYS A 294 5.95 -9.23 12.50
C LYS A 294 6.82 -8.33 13.38
N GLY A 295 6.32 -8.00 14.57
CA GLY A 295 7.02 -7.15 15.53
C GLY A 295 6.86 -5.64 15.32
N LEU A 296 6.26 -5.17 14.23
CA LEU A 296 6.08 -3.72 13.98
C LEU A 296 5.26 -3.05 15.10
N ALA A 297 4.09 -3.61 15.41
CA ALA A 297 3.20 -3.03 16.42
C ALA A 297 3.86 -2.96 17.81
N ASP A 298 4.58 -4.02 18.20
CA ASP A 298 5.30 -4.07 19.48
C ASP A 298 6.47 -3.07 19.47
N PHE A 299 7.23 -3.02 18.39
CA PHE A 299 8.35 -2.08 18.25
C PHE A 299 7.88 -0.62 18.35
N VAL A 300 6.81 -0.25 17.64
CA VAL A 300 6.24 1.11 17.71
C VAL A 300 5.73 1.40 19.12
N ARG A 301 5.05 0.45 19.77
CA ARG A 301 4.54 0.61 21.15
C ARG A 301 5.68 0.88 22.13
N GLU A 302 6.77 0.12 22.02
CA GLU A 302 7.94 0.23 22.91
C GLU A 302 8.75 1.51 22.67
N THR A 303 8.91 1.91 21.40
CA THR A 303 9.76 3.04 21.02
C THR A 303 9.04 4.37 21.21
N ALA A 304 7.83 4.51 20.67
CA ALA A 304 7.05 5.74 20.76
C ALA A 304 6.27 5.87 22.10
N HIS A 305 6.33 4.83 22.96
CA HIS A 305 5.65 4.82 24.28
C HIS A 305 4.14 5.13 24.20
N VAL A 306 3.47 4.64 23.15
CA VAL A 306 2.04 4.84 22.92
C VAL A 306 1.32 3.51 22.75
N PRO A 307 0.03 3.42 23.13
CA PRO A 307 -0.78 2.27 22.76
C PRO A 307 -0.88 2.15 21.24
N VAL A 308 -0.81 0.92 20.72
CA VAL A 308 -0.92 0.62 19.30
C VAL A 308 -2.02 -0.39 19.08
N ALA A 309 -2.96 -0.05 18.20
CA ALA A 309 -4.02 -0.91 17.72
C ALA A 309 -3.77 -1.31 16.27
N LEU A 310 -3.91 -2.61 15.97
CA LEU A 310 -3.85 -3.11 14.60
C LEU A 310 -5.29 -3.20 14.05
N ALA A 311 -5.55 -2.67 12.87
CA ALA A 311 -6.82 -2.85 12.20
C ALA A 311 -7.09 -4.35 11.95
N ALA A 312 -8.35 -4.78 12.00
CA ALA A 312 -8.71 -6.20 11.87
C ALA A 312 -8.22 -6.83 10.57
N GLU A 313 -8.38 -6.11 9.46
CA GLU A 313 -7.86 -6.46 8.13
C GLU A 313 -7.12 -5.23 7.58
N PRO A 314 -5.87 -5.03 8.04
CA PRO A 314 -5.16 -3.78 7.83
C PRO A 314 -5.01 -3.42 6.35
N GLU A 315 -4.81 -4.41 5.49
CA GLU A 315 -4.68 -4.25 4.05
C GLU A 315 -5.96 -3.83 3.34
N GLU A 316 -7.13 -4.13 3.91
CA GLU A 316 -8.43 -3.79 3.34
C GLU A 316 -9.05 -2.53 3.95
N THR A 317 -8.40 -1.94 4.95
CA THR A 317 -8.96 -0.81 5.72
C THR A 317 -9.36 0.36 4.82
N ALA A 318 -8.52 0.73 3.82
CA ALA A 318 -8.82 1.84 2.91
C ALA A 318 -10.05 1.57 2.04
N ILE A 319 -10.14 0.39 1.42
CA ILE A 319 -11.27 0.08 0.54
C ILE A 319 -12.59 -0.06 1.33
N ARG A 320 -12.55 -0.61 2.54
CA ARG A 320 -13.69 -0.67 3.45
C ARG A 320 -14.13 0.74 3.88
N GLY A 321 -13.16 1.62 4.11
CA GLY A 321 -13.43 3.03 4.40
C GLY A 321 -14.10 3.74 3.25
N LEU A 322 -13.68 3.52 2.00
CA LEU A 322 -14.37 4.06 0.83
C LEU A 322 -15.83 3.59 0.76
N GLN A 323 -16.10 2.30 1.06
CA GLN A 323 -17.48 1.77 1.10
C GLN A 323 -18.34 2.50 2.14
N ARG A 324 -17.78 2.77 3.33
CA ARG A 324 -18.49 3.49 4.39
C ARG A 324 -18.73 4.97 4.06
N LEU A 325 -17.72 5.63 3.51
CA LEU A 325 -17.84 7.03 3.08
C LEU A 325 -18.89 7.19 1.99
N GLU A 326 -19.01 6.22 1.11
CA GLU A 326 -20.04 6.21 0.07
C GLU A 326 -21.45 5.92 0.63
N ALA A 327 -21.55 5.03 1.62
CA ALA A 327 -22.83 4.70 2.25
C ALA A 327 -23.44 5.85 3.09
N ARG A 328 -22.62 6.84 3.49
CA ARG A 328 -23.04 8.03 4.27
C ARG A 328 -23.52 9.19 3.40
N GLN A 329 -23.37 9.14 2.08
CA GLN A 329 -23.81 10.13 1.09
C GLN A 329 -25.16 9.77 0.50
#